data_30c5c76352261e7ce866e62af0b5b3ad
#
_entry.id   30c5c76352261e7ce866e62af0b5b3ad
#
_cell.length_a   1.000
_cell.length_b   1.000
_cell.length_c   1.000
_cell.angle_alpha   90.00
_cell.angle_beta   90.00
_cell.angle_gamma   90.00
#
_symmetry.space_group_name_H-M   'P 1'
#
loop_
_entity.id
_entity.type
_entity.pdbx_description
1 polymer ?
#
loop_
_entity_poly.entity_id
_entity_poly.type
_entity_poly.pdbx_seq_one_letter_code
_entity_poly.pdbx_strand_id
1 'polypeptide(L)'
;TVYAPWKDGYINDKKGHPDPNNNSIVGKLVFGKFSELFTGDASRDEENRLIKEENTKLSSRVLKVGHHGSGSSSQTDFLRSVRPEIGVISEALHNDYGHPNPQTMKRLAAEHITVYQTATQGRITIHTDGKTWNVTTEK
;
A
#
# COMPACT_ATOMS: atom_id res chain seq x y z
N THR A 1 10.49 -5.93 -8.89
CA THR A 1 10.08 -7.26 -8.39
C THR A 1 8.58 -7.30 -8.23
N VAL A 2 7.94 -8.39 -8.62
CA VAL A 2 6.51 -8.68 -8.38
C VAL A 2 6.44 -9.79 -7.35
N TYR A 3 5.62 -9.60 -6.31
CA TYR A 3 5.47 -10.54 -5.19
C TYR A 3 4.15 -11.31 -5.26
N ALA A 4 3.07 -10.69 -5.73
CA ALA A 4 1.74 -11.29 -5.86
C ALA A 4 1.10 -10.91 -7.20
N PRO A 5 0.08 -11.66 -7.69
CA PRO A 5 -0.45 -12.88 -7.08
C PRO A 5 0.49 -14.09 -7.21
N TRP A 6 0.29 -15.09 -6.36
CA TRP A 6 1.12 -16.29 -6.31
C TRP A 6 0.72 -17.31 -7.36
N LYS A 7 1.72 -18.04 -7.89
CA LYS A 7 1.49 -19.11 -8.90
C LYS A 7 0.88 -20.39 -8.32
N ASP A 8 1.07 -20.62 -7.01
CA ASP A 8 0.68 -21.83 -6.30
C ASP A 8 -0.75 -21.78 -5.72
N GLY A 9 -1.48 -20.72 -6.00
CA GLY A 9 -2.89 -20.63 -5.62
C GLY A 9 -3.36 -19.24 -5.26
N TYR A 10 -4.63 -19.01 -5.48
CA TYR A 10 -5.33 -17.78 -5.13
C TYR A 10 -5.80 -17.80 -3.67
N ILE A 11 -5.92 -16.62 -3.08
CA ILE A 11 -6.66 -16.41 -1.84
C ILE A 11 -8.13 -16.38 -2.20
N ASN A 12 -8.93 -17.24 -1.57
CA ASN A 12 -10.35 -17.33 -1.84
C ASN A 12 -11.17 -16.54 -0.83
N ASP A 13 -12.32 -16.06 -1.26
CA ASP A 13 -13.36 -15.49 -0.41
C ASP A 13 -14.04 -16.59 0.45
N LYS A 14 -14.99 -16.18 1.31
CA LYS A 14 -15.74 -17.09 2.17
C LYS A 14 -16.60 -18.10 1.41
N LYS A 15 -16.83 -17.89 0.11
CA LYS A 15 -17.60 -18.78 -0.77
C LYS A 15 -16.70 -19.72 -1.58
N GLY A 16 -15.38 -19.62 -1.41
CA GLY A 16 -14.41 -20.43 -2.14
C GLY A 16 -14.05 -19.92 -3.52
N HIS A 17 -14.44 -18.69 -3.89
CA HIS A 17 -14.05 -18.07 -5.16
C HIS A 17 -12.80 -17.22 -4.95
N PRO A 18 -11.92 -17.06 -5.98
CA PRO A 18 -10.79 -16.13 -5.90
C PRO A 18 -11.26 -14.73 -5.52
N ASP A 19 -10.73 -14.20 -4.42
CA ASP A 19 -11.02 -12.85 -3.97
C ASP A 19 -10.20 -11.85 -4.81
N PRO A 20 -10.82 -10.96 -5.60
CA PRO A 20 -10.09 -10.08 -6.50
C PRO A 20 -9.16 -9.11 -5.75
N ASN A 21 -9.53 -8.65 -4.56
CA ASN A 21 -8.71 -7.73 -3.77
C ASN A 21 -7.52 -8.45 -3.11
N ASN A 22 -7.74 -9.65 -2.58
CA ASN A 22 -6.68 -10.47 -1.97
C ASN A 22 -5.82 -11.24 -3.01
N ASN A 23 -5.97 -10.96 -4.29
CA ASN A 23 -5.12 -11.45 -5.37
C ASN A 23 -4.67 -10.28 -6.27
N SER A 24 -4.44 -9.13 -5.67
CA SER A 24 -3.92 -7.93 -6.33
C SER A 24 -2.49 -8.14 -6.82
N ILE A 25 -2.10 -7.36 -7.82
CA ILE A 25 -0.69 -7.30 -8.19
C ILE A 25 0.06 -6.48 -7.14
N VAL A 26 0.93 -7.14 -6.41
CA VAL A 26 1.85 -6.47 -5.47
C VAL A 26 3.24 -6.46 -6.04
N GLY A 27 3.79 -5.27 -6.20
CA GLY A 27 5.10 -5.09 -6.80
C GLY A 27 5.93 -4.02 -6.11
N LYS A 28 7.25 -4.22 -6.13
CA LYS A 28 8.21 -3.27 -5.58
C LYS A 28 9.11 -2.72 -6.68
N LEU A 29 9.16 -1.40 -6.77
CA LEU A 29 10.14 -0.67 -7.54
C LEU A 29 11.34 -0.35 -6.63
N VAL A 30 12.55 -0.55 -7.16
CA VAL A 30 13.79 -0.18 -6.48
C VAL A 30 14.68 0.58 -7.47
N PHE A 31 15.14 1.75 -7.05
CA PHE A 31 16.10 2.54 -7.80
C PHE A 31 17.14 3.14 -6.83
N GLY A 32 18.32 2.54 -6.81
CA GLY A 32 19.36 2.92 -5.83
C GLY A 32 18.90 2.72 -4.38
N LYS A 33 18.83 3.79 -3.61
CA LYS A 33 18.34 3.80 -2.22
C LYS A 33 16.83 4.04 -2.11
N PHE A 34 16.18 4.44 -3.20
CA PHE A 34 14.74 4.64 -3.26
C PHE A 34 14.02 3.32 -3.48
N SER A 35 12.87 3.15 -2.84
CA SER A 35 11.98 2.01 -3.10
C SER A 35 10.53 2.39 -2.84
N GLU A 36 9.64 1.85 -3.65
CA GLU A 36 8.19 2.01 -3.52
C GLU A 36 7.50 0.65 -3.64
N LEU A 37 6.58 0.38 -2.73
CA LEU A 37 5.73 -0.80 -2.75
C LEU A 37 4.33 -0.42 -3.22
N PHE A 38 3.90 -1.05 -4.30
CA PHE A 38 2.56 -0.96 -4.86
C PHE A 38 1.78 -2.20 -4.43
N THR A 39 0.61 -2.00 -3.84
CA THR A 39 -0.17 -3.08 -3.24
C THR A 39 -1.53 -3.32 -3.90
N GLY A 40 -1.87 -2.55 -4.94
CA GLY A 40 -3.20 -2.63 -5.54
C GLY A 40 -4.29 -2.47 -4.47
N ASP A 41 -5.25 -3.35 -4.48
CA ASP A 41 -6.33 -3.42 -3.49
C ASP A 41 -6.13 -4.55 -2.47
N ALA A 42 -4.88 -4.98 -2.26
CA ALA A 42 -4.52 -5.98 -1.27
C ALA A 42 -5.18 -5.70 0.07
N SER A 43 -5.85 -6.72 0.59
CA SER A 43 -6.50 -6.71 1.88
C SER A 43 -5.73 -7.57 2.88
N ARG A 44 -6.25 -7.71 4.10
CA ARG A 44 -5.57 -8.37 5.22
C ARG A 44 -4.98 -9.73 4.88
N ASP A 45 -5.71 -10.58 4.15
CA ASP A 45 -5.26 -11.95 3.91
C ASP A 45 -4.06 -11.99 2.97
N GLU A 46 -4.05 -11.12 1.95
CA GLU A 46 -2.90 -10.96 1.07
C GLU A 46 -1.71 -10.33 1.80
N GLU A 47 -1.94 -9.30 2.63
CA GLU A 47 -0.90 -8.70 3.47
C GLU A 47 -0.26 -9.71 4.42
N ASN A 48 -1.07 -10.58 5.06
CA ASN A 48 -0.57 -11.64 5.94
C ASN A 48 0.28 -12.66 5.17
N ARG A 49 -0.13 -13.02 3.95
CA ARG A 49 0.65 -13.92 3.10
C ARG A 49 1.96 -13.27 2.66
N LEU A 50 1.95 -11.98 2.27
CA LEU A 50 3.15 -11.22 1.96
C LEU A 50 4.15 -11.18 3.13
N ILE A 51 3.66 -10.92 4.34
CA ILE A 51 4.52 -10.93 5.54
C ILE A 51 5.16 -12.31 5.72
N LYS A 52 4.37 -13.36 5.59
CA LYS A 52 4.85 -14.74 5.79
C LYS A 52 5.90 -15.15 4.76
N GLU A 53 5.71 -14.80 3.50
CA GLU A 53 6.54 -15.29 2.39
C GLU A 53 7.70 -14.34 2.04
N GLU A 54 7.52 -13.02 2.16
CA GLU A 54 8.47 -12.03 1.67
C GLU A 54 9.07 -11.12 2.76
N ASN A 55 8.44 -11.04 3.92
CA ASN A 55 8.83 -10.29 5.13
C ASN A 55 9.87 -9.15 4.89
N THR A 56 11.16 -9.46 5.04
CA THR A 56 12.24 -8.47 4.98
C THR A 56 12.40 -7.79 3.62
N LYS A 57 11.88 -8.39 2.55
CA LYS A 57 11.91 -7.82 1.21
C LYS A 57 10.86 -6.73 0.99
N LEU A 58 9.83 -6.65 1.86
CA LEU A 58 8.75 -5.67 1.76
C LEU A 58 9.19 -4.26 2.11
N SER A 59 10.23 -4.10 2.94
CA SER A 59 10.70 -2.78 3.43
C SER A 59 10.89 -1.79 2.27
N SER A 60 10.17 -0.67 2.32
CA SER A 60 10.11 0.32 1.23
C SER A 60 9.96 1.73 1.79
N ARG A 61 10.53 2.74 1.12
CA ARG A 61 10.44 4.15 1.51
C ARG A 61 9.05 4.71 1.33
N VAL A 62 8.40 4.30 0.25
CA VAL A 62 7.04 4.73 -0.11
C VAL A 62 6.13 3.51 -0.17
N LEU A 63 4.93 3.67 0.32
CA LEU A 63 3.84 2.72 0.20
C LEU A 63 2.68 3.35 -0.57
N LYS A 64 2.29 2.79 -1.72
CA LYS A 64 0.94 3.00 -2.23
C LYS A 64 -0.01 2.26 -1.28
N VAL A 65 -0.72 3.01 -0.46
CA VAL A 65 -1.64 2.46 0.54
C VAL A 65 -2.69 1.58 -0.13
N GLY A 66 -2.87 0.38 0.38
CA GLY A 66 -3.74 -0.63 -0.20
C GLY A 66 -5.20 -0.21 -0.23
N HIS A 67 -5.91 -0.63 -1.28
CA HIS A 67 -7.36 -0.52 -1.43
C HIS A 67 -7.91 0.87 -1.07
N HIS A 68 -7.27 1.91 -1.61
CA HIS A 68 -7.65 3.33 -1.43
C HIS A 68 -7.77 3.76 0.04
N GLY A 69 -7.06 3.11 0.95
CA GLY A 69 -7.17 3.34 2.38
C GLY A 69 -8.35 2.63 3.05
N SER A 70 -8.84 1.52 2.49
CA SER A 70 -9.88 0.68 3.10
C SER A 70 -9.52 0.23 4.52
N GLY A 71 -10.51 0.04 5.37
CA GLY A 71 -10.32 -0.51 6.72
C GLY A 71 -9.77 -1.95 6.75
N SER A 72 -9.95 -2.70 5.66
CA SER A 72 -9.45 -4.06 5.50
C SER A 72 -7.98 -4.13 5.09
N SER A 73 -7.35 -3.01 4.71
CA SER A 73 -5.98 -2.93 4.20
C SER A 73 -5.07 -2.14 5.14
N SER A 74 -3.76 -2.21 4.89
CA SER A 74 -2.73 -1.51 5.64
C SER A 74 -2.81 -1.81 7.14
N GLN A 75 -2.81 -3.11 7.46
CA GLN A 75 -2.82 -3.59 8.83
C GLN A 75 -1.49 -3.25 9.54
N THR A 76 -1.53 -3.10 10.85
CA THR A 76 -0.37 -2.67 11.65
C THR A 76 0.87 -3.54 11.39
N ASP A 77 0.71 -4.87 11.36
CA ASP A 77 1.84 -5.78 11.15
C ASP A 77 2.43 -5.64 9.74
N PHE A 78 1.57 -5.36 8.74
CA PHE A 78 2.01 -5.08 7.39
C PHE A 78 2.79 -3.76 7.32
N LEU A 79 2.27 -2.69 7.92
CA LEU A 79 2.97 -1.40 7.98
C LEU A 79 4.34 -1.52 8.67
N ARG A 80 4.44 -2.31 9.75
CA ARG A 80 5.69 -2.60 10.44
C ARG A 80 6.67 -3.43 9.62
N SER A 81 6.20 -4.29 8.73
CA SER A 81 7.05 -5.03 7.79
C SER A 81 7.56 -4.14 6.67
N VAL A 82 6.71 -3.26 6.14
CA VAL A 82 7.08 -2.33 5.06
C VAL A 82 7.92 -1.16 5.60
N ARG A 83 7.57 -0.59 6.74
CA ARG A 83 8.21 0.56 7.40
C ARG A 83 8.35 1.77 6.47
N PRO A 84 7.29 2.23 5.81
CA PRO A 84 7.37 3.32 4.88
C PRO A 84 7.51 4.66 5.61
N GLU A 85 8.24 5.59 5.03
CA GLU A 85 8.30 7.00 5.47
C GLU A 85 7.07 7.75 4.94
N ILE A 86 6.60 7.37 3.75
CA ILE A 86 5.51 8.01 3.02
C ILE A 86 4.45 6.97 2.64
N GLY A 87 3.19 7.30 2.90
CA GLY A 87 2.02 6.60 2.40
C GLY A 87 1.27 7.46 1.39
N VAL A 88 1.01 6.93 0.20
CA VAL A 88 0.20 7.61 -0.82
C VAL A 88 -1.15 6.92 -0.92
N ILE A 89 -2.22 7.67 -0.67
CA ILE A 89 -3.60 7.21 -0.85
C ILE A 89 -4.15 7.84 -2.14
N SER A 90 -4.59 6.99 -3.06
CA SER A 90 -5.22 7.39 -4.31
C SER A 90 -6.72 7.15 -4.19
N GLU A 91 -7.49 8.21 -4.00
CA GLU A 91 -8.94 8.18 -3.84
C GLU A 91 -9.59 9.45 -4.39
N ALA A 92 -10.90 9.40 -4.57
CA ALA A 92 -11.72 10.57 -4.88
C ALA A 92 -12.18 11.27 -3.59
N LEU A 93 -12.31 12.61 -3.63
CA LEU A 93 -12.80 13.41 -2.50
C LEU A 93 -14.18 12.97 -2.03
N HIS A 94 -15.05 12.63 -2.97
CA HIS A 94 -16.37 12.05 -2.71
C HIS A 94 -16.40 10.65 -3.28
N ASN A 95 -16.44 9.66 -2.40
CA ASN A 95 -16.56 8.25 -2.76
C ASN A 95 -17.57 7.55 -1.85
N ASP A 96 -18.29 6.60 -2.42
CA ASP A 96 -19.37 5.87 -1.74
C ASP A 96 -18.86 4.84 -0.72
N TYR A 97 -17.55 4.61 -0.68
CA TYR A 97 -16.93 3.58 0.18
C TYR A 97 -16.48 4.11 1.53
N GLY A 98 -16.48 5.45 1.72
CA GLY A 98 -15.96 6.09 2.94
C GLY A 98 -14.44 5.93 3.10
N HIS A 99 -13.72 5.92 1.99
CA HIS A 99 -12.25 5.88 1.98
C HIS A 99 -11.66 7.29 1.93
N PRO A 100 -10.50 7.51 2.62
CA PRO A 100 -9.79 6.55 3.49
C PRO A 100 -10.54 6.30 4.80
N ASN A 101 -10.55 5.05 5.25
CA ASN A 101 -11.21 4.68 6.50
C ASN A 101 -10.47 5.28 7.71
N PRO A 102 -11.18 5.84 8.70
CA PRO A 102 -10.56 6.44 9.88
C PRO A 102 -9.62 5.51 10.66
N GLN A 103 -9.89 4.19 10.67
CA GLN A 103 -9.01 3.24 11.33
C GLN A 103 -7.68 3.07 10.58
N THR A 104 -7.71 3.09 9.25
CA THR A 104 -6.49 3.04 8.42
C THR A 104 -5.66 4.30 8.66
N MET A 105 -6.28 5.48 8.69
CA MET A 105 -5.59 6.73 9.01
C MET A 105 -4.96 6.70 10.42
N LYS A 106 -5.64 6.13 11.41
CA LYS A 106 -5.08 5.95 12.76
C LYS A 106 -3.88 5.01 12.76
N ARG A 107 -3.92 3.90 12.00
CA ARG A 107 -2.77 2.99 11.90
C ARG A 107 -1.56 3.66 11.25
N LEU A 108 -1.77 4.38 10.15
CA LEU A 108 -0.71 5.13 9.47
C LEU A 108 -0.08 6.18 10.38
N ALA A 109 -0.90 6.94 11.12
CA ALA A 109 -0.42 7.92 12.09
C ALA A 109 0.35 7.28 13.26
N ALA A 110 -0.11 6.14 13.79
CA ALA A 110 0.55 5.41 14.87
C ALA A 110 1.94 4.88 14.49
N GLU A 111 2.14 4.55 13.21
CA GLU A 111 3.44 4.14 12.66
C GLU A 111 4.26 5.33 12.10
N HIS A 112 3.84 6.58 12.41
CA HIS A 112 4.52 7.83 12.02
C HIS A 112 4.72 8.01 10.51
N ILE A 113 3.80 7.49 9.70
CA ILE A 113 3.87 7.57 8.24
C ILE A 113 3.28 8.91 7.78
N THR A 114 4.05 9.66 6.99
CA THR A 114 3.56 10.90 6.35
C THR A 114 2.62 10.53 5.21
N VAL A 115 1.37 10.99 5.26
CA VAL A 115 0.33 10.61 4.29
C VAL A 115 0.08 11.72 3.29
N TYR A 116 0.07 11.35 2.00
CA TYR A 116 -0.38 12.17 0.89
C TYR A 116 -1.64 11.57 0.28
N GLN A 117 -2.63 12.42 -0.03
CA GLN A 117 -3.95 12.02 -0.52
C GLN A 117 -4.30 12.74 -1.82
N THR A 118 -4.61 12.00 -2.89
CA THR A 118 -5.00 12.60 -4.17
C THR A 118 -6.27 13.41 -4.08
N ALA A 119 -7.20 13.03 -3.20
CA ALA A 119 -8.46 13.73 -2.97
C ALA A 119 -8.27 15.20 -2.56
N THR A 120 -7.29 15.49 -1.71
CA THR A 120 -7.06 16.82 -1.14
C THR A 120 -5.90 17.58 -1.78
N GLN A 121 -4.89 16.85 -2.28
CA GLN A 121 -3.64 17.42 -2.78
C GLN A 121 -3.47 17.33 -4.30
N GLY A 122 -4.45 16.73 -5.01
CA GLY A 122 -4.40 16.53 -6.45
C GLY A 122 -3.35 15.50 -6.85
N ARG A 123 -2.64 15.75 -7.93
CA ARG A 123 -1.55 14.87 -8.37
C ARG A 123 -0.41 14.89 -7.37
N ILE A 124 0.03 13.70 -6.99
CA ILE A 124 1.21 13.51 -6.14
C ILE A 124 2.32 12.96 -7.02
N THR A 125 3.44 13.67 -7.05
CA THR A 125 4.61 13.29 -7.86
C THR A 125 5.80 13.06 -6.94
N ILE A 126 6.45 11.91 -7.10
CA ILE A 126 7.67 11.57 -6.37
C ILE A 126 8.83 11.61 -7.35
N HIS A 127 9.80 12.46 -7.08
CA HIS A 127 11.02 12.60 -7.86
C HIS A 127 12.16 11.93 -7.13
N THR A 128 12.98 11.18 -7.84
CA THR A 128 14.17 10.55 -7.27
C THR A 128 15.31 10.41 -8.29
N ASP A 129 16.52 10.58 -7.83
CA ASP A 129 17.75 10.26 -8.54
C ASP A 129 18.37 8.91 -8.09
N GLY A 130 17.64 8.16 -7.28
CA GLY A 130 18.07 6.91 -6.67
C GLY A 130 18.89 7.09 -5.39
N LYS A 131 19.26 8.33 -4.99
CA LYS A 131 19.95 8.64 -3.73
C LYS A 131 19.08 9.46 -2.80
N THR A 132 18.40 10.45 -3.37
CA THR A 132 17.48 11.35 -2.70
C THR A 132 16.11 11.27 -3.35
N TRP A 133 15.07 11.73 -2.68
CA TRP A 133 13.71 11.84 -3.21
C TRP A 133 12.99 13.03 -2.58
N ASN A 134 12.04 13.55 -3.32
CA ASN A 134 11.12 14.57 -2.83
C ASN A 134 9.72 14.33 -3.38
N VAL A 135 8.74 14.83 -2.67
CA VAL A 135 7.33 14.77 -3.07
C VAL A 135 6.84 16.18 -3.40
N THR A 136 6.12 16.30 -4.50
CA THR A 136 5.40 17.51 -4.89
C THR A 136 3.93 17.18 -5.10
N THR A 137 3.07 18.13 -4.80
CA THR A 137 1.62 18.04 -4.97
C THR A 137 1.12 19.13 -5.92
N GLU A 138 -0.02 18.89 -6.52
CA GLU A 138 -0.65 19.87 -7.44
C GLU A 138 -1.33 21.02 -6.69
N LYS A 139 -1.79 20.78 -5.46
CA LYS A 139 -2.49 21.72 -4.57
C LYS A 139 -1.75 21.88 -3.26
#